data_78aa1dece66613253f6b25312767a5fb
#
_entry.id   78aa1dece66613253f6b25312767a5fb
#
_cell.length_a   1.000
_cell.length_b   1.000
_cell.length_c   1.000
_cell.angle_alpha   90.00
_cell.angle_beta   90.00
_cell.angle_gamma   90.00
#
_symmetry.space_group_name_H-M   'P 1'
#
loop_
_entity.id
_entity.type
_entity.pdbx_description
1 polymer ?
#
loop_
_entity_poly.entity_id
_entity_poly.type
_entity_poly.pdbx_seq_one_letter_code
_entity_poly.pdbx_strand_id
1 'polypeptide(L)'
;MDNSRKNYLSCKLGEERGIALVTTLIIAVATVAFIAGIYYMTKGGLRVSTAAKLYTSAQEAAFGGIEYGAAVVKKAVKSEGKMEEDLKTDMGLPSGIDEDIWLCRPTTNTFSLKTISPGESMGGQFEVRVTIECTGHVPIPGSESLGFPPTPIGGGGGGKKFYVYYRLESQAKAKDVREPITSYMEAVYRLAL
;
A
#
# COMPACT_ATOMS: atom_id res chain seq x y z
N MET A 1 11.03 -20.43 -87.96
CA MET A 1 11.16 -21.27 -86.78
C MET A 1 11.48 -20.44 -85.48
N ASP A 2 10.75 -19.36 -85.19
CA ASP A 2 11.17 -18.54 -84.05
C ASP A 2 10.05 -18.04 -83.14
N ASN A 3 8.79 -18.36 -83.37
CA ASN A 3 7.67 -17.89 -82.56
C ASN A 3 7.33 -18.82 -81.36
N SER A 4 7.80 -20.04 -81.40
CA SER A 4 7.47 -21.03 -80.30
C SER A 4 8.32 -20.77 -79.08
N ARG A 5 9.55 -20.27 -79.18
CA ARG A 5 10.42 -19.99 -78.01
C ARG A 5 10.00 -18.76 -77.22
N LYS A 6 9.42 -17.75 -77.86
CA LYS A 6 8.96 -16.53 -77.17
C LYS A 6 7.76 -16.79 -76.27
N ASN A 7 6.87 -17.68 -76.65
CA ASN A 7 5.70 -18.04 -75.84
C ASN A 7 6.04 -18.86 -74.60
N TYR A 8 7.06 -19.73 -74.66
CA TYR A 8 7.53 -20.51 -73.51
C TYR A 8 8.18 -19.66 -72.43
N LEU A 9 8.98 -18.68 -72.83
CA LEU A 9 9.63 -17.76 -71.88
C LEU A 9 8.62 -16.82 -71.21
N SER A 10 7.59 -16.37 -71.89
CA SER A 10 6.55 -15.50 -71.34
C SER A 10 5.66 -16.21 -70.31
N CYS A 11 5.37 -17.49 -70.54
CA CYS A 11 4.57 -18.29 -69.60
C CYS A 11 5.34 -18.60 -68.31
N LYS A 12 6.65 -18.90 -68.41
CA LYS A 12 7.51 -19.19 -67.27
C LYS A 12 7.76 -17.95 -66.38
N LEU A 13 7.92 -16.78 -66.96
CA LEU A 13 8.05 -15.52 -66.23
C LEU A 13 6.77 -15.08 -65.51
N GLY A 14 5.60 -15.48 -65.99
CA GLY A 14 4.29 -15.22 -65.32
C GLY A 14 4.10 -16.10 -64.07
N GLU A 15 4.56 -17.34 -64.13
CA GLU A 15 4.43 -18.29 -63.01
C GLU A 15 5.38 -17.93 -61.85
N GLU A 16 6.63 -17.50 -62.15
CA GLU A 16 7.58 -17.07 -61.15
C GLU A 16 7.13 -15.77 -60.43
N ARG A 17 6.45 -14.85 -61.11
CA ARG A 17 5.90 -13.60 -60.53
C ARG A 17 4.71 -13.93 -59.60
N GLY A 18 3.89 -14.93 -59.91
CA GLY A 18 2.80 -15.37 -59.08
C GLY A 18 3.28 -15.95 -57.73
N ILE A 19 4.31 -16.79 -57.79
CA ILE A 19 4.91 -17.42 -56.60
C ILE A 19 5.57 -16.36 -55.69
N ALA A 20 6.29 -15.41 -56.27
CA ALA A 20 6.93 -14.31 -55.54
C ALA A 20 5.91 -13.45 -54.79
N LEU A 21 4.74 -13.18 -55.41
CA LEU A 21 3.67 -12.40 -54.78
C LEU A 21 3.03 -13.15 -53.60
N VAL A 22 2.81 -14.44 -53.73
CA VAL A 22 2.24 -15.31 -52.65
C VAL A 22 3.24 -15.40 -51.50
N THR A 23 4.53 -15.60 -51.76
CA THR A 23 5.55 -15.68 -50.72
C THR A 23 5.71 -14.37 -49.96
N THR A 24 5.69 -13.23 -50.65
CA THR A 24 5.71 -11.92 -49.96
C THR A 24 4.48 -11.65 -49.13
N LEU A 25 3.30 -12.10 -49.57
CA LEU A 25 2.07 -12.00 -48.79
C LEU A 25 2.14 -12.83 -47.50
N ILE A 26 2.63 -14.08 -47.62
CA ILE A 26 2.77 -14.97 -46.45
C ILE A 26 3.75 -14.34 -45.43
N ILE A 27 4.88 -13.83 -45.87
CA ILE A 27 5.85 -13.20 -45.00
C ILE A 27 5.26 -11.94 -44.36
N ALA A 28 4.50 -11.13 -45.11
CA ALA A 28 3.85 -9.94 -44.56
C ALA A 28 2.83 -10.29 -43.48
N VAL A 29 2.00 -11.30 -43.68
CA VAL A 29 1.04 -11.77 -42.68
C VAL A 29 1.75 -12.33 -41.43
N ALA A 30 2.81 -13.12 -41.63
CA ALA A 30 3.59 -13.67 -40.53
C ALA A 30 4.26 -12.56 -39.71
N THR A 31 4.82 -11.54 -40.32
CA THR A 31 5.43 -10.41 -39.59
C THR A 31 4.41 -9.60 -38.82
N VAL A 32 3.24 -9.32 -39.40
CA VAL A 32 2.16 -8.62 -38.68
C VAL A 32 1.67 -9.45 -37.48
N ALA A 33 1.49 -10.76 -37.63
CA ALA A 33 1.11 -11.63 -36.54
C ALA A 33 2.16 -11.66 -35.41
N PHE A 34 3.45 -11.65 -35.76
CA PHE A 34 4.55 -11.61 -34.80
C PHE A 34 4.58 -10.29 -34.02
N ILE A 35 4.45 -9.17 -34.73
CA ILE A 35 4.39 -7.83 -34.11
C ILE A 35 3.18 -7.72 -33.16
N ALA A 36 2.01 -8.21 -33.59
CA ALA A 36 0.82 -8.23 -32.75
C ALA A 36 1.00 -9.08 -31.48
N GLY A 37 1.69 -10.21 -31.60
CA GLY A 37 2.03 -11.07 -30.47
C GLY A 37 2.93 -10.37 -29.45
N ILE A 38 4.00 -9.73 -29.90
CA ILE A 38 4.91 -8.95 -29.05
C ILE A 38 4.15 -7.81 -28.37
N TYR A 39 3.34 -7.07 -29.10
CA TYR A 39 2.55 -5.96 -28.54
C TYR A 39 1.61 -6.44 -27.43
N TYR A 40 0.95 -7.57 -27.65
CA TYR A 40 0.06 -8.16 -26.65
C TYR A 40 0.80 -8.58 -25.37
N MET A 41 1.94 -9.25 -25.51
CA MET A 41 2.79 -9.63 -24.38
C MET A 41 3.32 -8.42 -23.60
N THR A 42 3.79 -7.40 -24.32
CA THR A 42 4.31 -6.17 -23.68
C THR A 42 3.22 -5.44 -22.91
N LYS A 43 2.02 -5.31 -23.49
CA LYS A 43 0.88 -4.68 -22.82
C LYS A 43 0.45 -5.44 -21.57
N GLY A 44 0.47 -6.77 -21.60
CA GLY A 44 0.20 -7.62 -20.43
C GLY A 44 1.25 -7.42 -19.34
N GLY A 45 2.53 -7.46 -19.69
CA GLY A 45 3.65 -7.28 -18.78
C GLY A 45 3.63 -5.91 -18.08
N LEU A 46 3.32 -4.83 -18.81
CA LEU A 46 3.19 -3.49 -18.25
C LEU A 46 2.06 -3.40 -17.21
N ARG A 47 0.91 -4.02 -17.47
CA ARG A 47 -0.20 -4.05 -16.51
C ARG A 47 0.18 -4.74 -15.21
N VAL A 48 0.81 -5.91 -15.30
CA VAL A 48 1.26 -6.66 -14.13
C VAL A 48 2.31 -5.86 -13.33
N SER A 49 3.29 -5.27 -14.02
CA SER A 49 4.32 -4.45 -13.38
C SER A 49 3.73 -3.23 -12.67
N THR A 50 2.77 -2.54 -13.30
CA THR A 50 2.10 -1.38 -12.70
C THR A 50 1.27 -1.79 -11.48
N ALA A 51 0.52 -2.89 -11.56
CA ALA A 51 -0.26 -3.40 -10.44
C ALA A 51 0.66 -3.81 -9.27
N ALA A 52 1.79 -4.47 -9.54
CA ALA A 52 2.76 -4.83 -8.52
C ALA A 52 3.35 -3.60 -7.80
N LYS A 53 3.72 -2.55 -8.55
CA LYS A 53 4.21 -1.30 -7.97
C LYS A 53 3.16 -0.63 -7.09
N LEU A 54 1.91 -0.53 -7.56
CA LEU A 54 0.82 0.06 -6.78
C LEU A 54 0.55 -0.73 -5.50
N TYR A 55 0.60 -2.05 -5.57
CA TYR A 55 0.45 -2.90 -4.39
C TYR A 55 1.56 -2.67 -3.37
N THR A 56 2.82 -2.64 -3.81
CA THR A 56 3.97 -2.35 -2.94
C THR A 56 3.84 -0.97 -2.29
N SER A 57 3.48 0.06 -3.07
CA SER A 57 3.27 1.42 -2.54
C SER A 57 2.11 1.49 -1.55
N ALA A 58 1.02 0.74 -1.76
CA ALA A 58 -0.08 0.65 -0.81
C ALA A 58 0.35 -0.02 0.50
N GLN A 59 1.20 -1.04 0.42
CA GLN A 59 1.75 -1.73 1.57
C GLN A 59 2.70 -0.82 2.37
N GLU A 60 3.56 -0.06 1.71
CA GLU A 60 4.43 0.94 2.34
C GLU A 60 3.61 2.05 3.02
N ALA A 61 2.54 2.51 2.37
CA ALA A 61 1.63 3.49 2.95
C ALA A 61 0.92 2.95 4.20
N ALA A 62 0.48 1.68 4.20
CA ALA A 62 -0.10 1.04 5.36
C ALA A 62 0.91 0.89 6.50
N PHE A 63 2.17 0.54 6.19
CA PHE A 63 3.25 0.47 7.17
C PHE A 63 3.52 1.84 7.80
N GLY A 64 3.61 2.90 6.98
CA GLY A 64 3.71 4.28 7.47
C GLY A 64 2.57 4.68 8.41
N GLY A 65 1.35 4.19 8.15
CA GLY A 65 0.21 4.36 9.04
C GLY A 65 0.41 3.70 10.42
N ILE A 66 0.99 2.51 10.48
CA ILE A 66 1.34 1.85 11.74
C ILE A 66 2.39 2.63 12.52
N GLU A 67 3.45 3.08 11.86
CA GLU A 67 4.50 3.89 12.51
C GLU A 67 3.93 5.20 13.07
N TYR A 68 3.06 5.82 12.29
CA TYR A 68 2.38 7.04 12.74
C TYR A 68 1.47 6.77 13.94
N GLY A 69 0.67 5.69 13.91
CA GLY A 69 -0.15 5.28 15.04
C GLY A 69 0.67 5.04 16.31
N ALA A 70 1.81 4.36 16.19
CA ALA A 70 2.74 4.14 17.30
C ALA A 70 3.32 5.47 17.84
N ALA A 71 3.62 6.42 16.97
CA ALA A 71 4.09 7.75 17.37
C ALA A 71 3.00 8.52 18.14
N VAL A 72 1.74 8.44 17.69
CA VAL A 72 0.58 9.03 18.37
C VAL A 72 0.42 8.45 19.78
N VAL A 73 0.42 7.11 19.91
CA VAL A 73 0.34 6.44 21.20
C VAL A 73 1.46 6.88 22.14
N LYS A 74 2.71 6.87 21.65
CA LYS A 74 3.87 7.30 22.42
C LYS A 74 3.75 8.76 22.89
N LYS A 75 3.23 9.63 22.05
CA LYS A 75 3.03 11.04 22.36
C LYS A 75 1.91 11.25 23.38
N ALA A 76 0.74 10.60 23.17
CA ALA A 76 -0.39 10.67 24.09
C ALA A 76 0.00 10.20 25.49
N VAL A 77 0.73 9.09 25.58
CA VAL A 77 1.21 8.57 26.85
C VAL A 77 2.25 9.50 27.50
N LYS A 78 3.17 10.07 26.71
CA LYS A 78 4.19 10.99 27.25
C LYS A 78 3.59 12.30 27.77
N SER A 79 2.51 12.78 27.15
CA SER A 79 1.79 13.99 27.57
C SER A 79 0.71 13.72 28.62
N GLU A 80 0.63 12.50 29.16
CA GLU A 80 -0.40 12.10 30.15
C GLU A 80 -1.83 12.40 29.67
N GLY A 81 -2.10 12.18 28.40
CA GLY A 81 -3.41 12.45 27.78
C GLY A 81 -3.71 13.94 27.57
N LYS A 82 -2.71 14.81 27.62
CA LYS A 82 -2.84 16.27 27.48
C LYS A 82 -1.98 16.76 26.32
N MET A 83 -2.29 16.29 25.11
CA MET A 83 -1.64 16.82 23.91
C MET A 83 -2.15 18.24 23.60
N GLU A 84 -1.25 19.11 23.12
CA GLU A 84 -1.62 20.45 22.66
C GLU A 84 -2.64 20.38 21.50
N GLU A 85 -3.67 21.21 21.54
CA GLU A 85 -4.73 21.23 20.52
C GLU A 85 -4.21 21.55 19.11
N ASP A 86 -3.22 22.45 19.01
CA ASP A 86 -2.57 22.77 17.74
C ASP A 86 -1.90 21.55 17.14
N LEU A 87 -1.24 20.74 17.97
CA LEU A 87 -0.60 19.50 17.54
C LEU A 87 -1.62 18.46 17.10
N LYS A 88 -2.76 18.33 17.79
CA LYS A 88 -3.85 17.43 17.40
C LYS A 88 -4.42 17.82 16.04
N THR A 89 -4.61 19.12 15.83
CA THR A 89 -5.10 19.67 14.55
C THR A 89 -4.14 19.40 13.41
N ASP A 90 -2.84 19.65 13.63
CA ASP A 90 -1.79 19.39 12.64
C ASP A 90 -1.69 17.90 12.29
N MET A 91 -1.85 17.04 13.28
CA MET A 91 -1.85 15.58 13.12
C MET A 91 -3.19 15.04 12.59
N GLY A 92 -4.24 15.86 12.46
CA GLY A 92 -5.56 15.43 12.02
C GLY A 92 -6.25 14.47 12.99
N LEU A 93 -5.94 14.56 14.27
CA LEU A 93 -6.50 13.70 15.30
C LEU A 93 -7.86 14.22 15.81
N PRO A 94 -8.81 13.33 16.12
CA PRO A 94 -10.05 13.73 16.76
C PRO A 94 -9.80 14.24 18.20
N SER A 95 -10.66 15.13 18.68
CA SER A 95 -10.62 15.63 20.04
C SER A 95 -10.84 14.48 21.04
N GLY A 96 -10.05 14.46 22.12
CA GLY A 96 -10.15 13.48 23.21
C GLY A 96 -9.47 12.13 22.94
N ILE A 97 -8.91 11.90 21.77
CA ILE A 97 -8.20 10.65 21.43
C ILE A 97 -7.00 10.41 22.37
N ASP A 98 -6.30 11.45 22.74
CA ASP A 98 -5.14 11.41 23.63
C ASP A 98 -5.51 10.95 25.05
N GLU A 99 -6.65 11.41 25.58
CA GLU A 99 -7.18 10.96 26.85
C GLU A 99 -7.64 9.51 26.79
N ASP A 100 -8.34 9.10 25.72
CA ASP A 100 -8.80 7.73 25.53
C ASP A 100 -7.63 6.74 25.41
N ILE A 101 -6.57 7.12 24.71
CA ILE A 101 -5.34 6.33 24.60
C ILE A 101 -4.66 6.24 25.99
N TRP A 102 -4.50 7.36 26.69
CA TRP A 102 -3.86 7.41 27.99
C TRP A 102 -4.59 6.59 29.03
N LEU A 103 -5.92 6.73 29.11
CA LEU A 103 -6.75 5.98 30.06
C LEU A 103 -7.02 4.53 29.64
N CYS A 104 -6.49 4.12 28.48
CA CYS A 104 -6.74 2.80 27.91
C CYS A 104 -8.23 2.44 27.90
N ARG A 105 -9.07 3.40 27.46
CA ARG A 105 -10.49 3.14 27.33
C ARG A 105 -10.71 2.12 26.21
N PRO A 106 -11.68 1.20 26.36
CA PRO A 106 -11.98 0.19 25.35
C PRO A 106 -12.77 0.83 24.19
N THR A 107 -12.26 1.92 23.65
CA THR A 107 -12.82 2.65 22.52
C THR A 107 -11.93 2.45 21.32
N THR A 108 -12.56 2.21 20.17
CA THR A 108 -11.86 2.10 18.91
C THR A 108 -11.68 3.49 18.33
N ASN A 109 -10.48 4.04 18.45
CA ASN A 109 -10.14 5.35 17.92
C ASN A 109 -9.68 5.23 16.49
N THR A 110 -10.50 5.67 15.55
CA THR A 110 -10.19 5.66 14.09
C THR A 110 -10.02 7.07 13.58
N PHE A 111 -8.93 7.33 12.88
CA PHE A 111 -8.68 8.59 12.21
C PHE A 111 -8.06 8.35 10.83
N SER A 112 -8.27 9.31 9.93
CA SER A 112 -7.70 9.27 8.59
C SER A 112 -6.51 10.21 8.51
N LEU A 113 -5.37 9.69 8.10
CA LEU A 113 -4.21 10.54 7.82
C LEU A 113 -4.53 11.39 6.60
N LYS A 114 -4.35 12.70 6.76
CA LYS A 114 -4.39 13.63 5.63
C LYS A 114 -3.30 13.17 4.66
N THR A 115 -3.69 12.87 3.45
CA THR A 115 -2.87 12.29 2.38
C THR A 115 -1.42 12.75 2.44
N ILE A 116 -0.53 11.90 2.93
CA ILE A 116 0.91 12.10 2.73
C ILE A 116 1.14 11.67 1.29
N SER A 117 1.39 12.62 0.41
CA SER A 117 1.85 12.34 -0.94
C SER A 117 3.30 11.84 -0.80
N PRO A 118 3.60 10.56 -0.94
CA PRO A 118 4.97 10.14 -1.15
C PRO A 118 5.38 10.81 -2.46
N GLY A 119 6.42 11.63 -2.41
CA GLY A 119 6.90 12.58 -3.41
C GLY A 119 6.40 12.38 -4.83
N GLU A 120 6.15 13.45 -5.55
CA GLU A 120 5.50 13.56 -6.88
C GLU A 120 5.93 12.55 -7.97
N SER A 121 6.94 11.74 -7.73
CA SER A 121 7.48 10.77 -8.69
C SER A 121 6.87 9.36 -8.64
N MET A 122 6.05 9.04 -7.65
CA MET A 122 5.42 7.72 -7.52
C MET A 122 3.89 7.83 -7.49
N GLY A 123 3.32 8.27 -8.58
CA GLY A 123 1.95 8.24 -9.05
C GLY A 123 0.86 7.53 -8.25
N GLY A 124 0.60 7.92 -7.02
CA GLY A 124 -0.53 7.38 -6.30
C GLY A 124 -0.76 8.13 -5.00
N GLN A 125 -1.90 8.81 -4.90
CA GLN A 125 -2.37 9.33 -3.63
C GLN A 125 -3.05 8.19 -2.87
N PHE A 126 -2.57 7.89 -1.66
CA PHE A 126 -3.19 6.91 -0.79
C PHE A 126 -3.95 7.61 0.34
N GLU A 127 -5.16 7.17 0.58
CA GLU A 127 -5.88 7.48 1.80
C GLU A 127 -5.53 6.42 2.84
N VAL A 128 -4.89 6.82 3.93
CA VAL A 128 -4.49 5.92 5.01
C VAL A 128 -5.41 6.16 6.20
N ARG A 129 -6.10 5.10 6.62
CA ARG A 129 -6.91 5.09 7.81
C ARG A 129 -6.22 4.30 8.90
N VAL A 130 -6.05 4.91 10.07
CA VAL A 130 -5.40 4.29 11.22
C VAL A 130 -6.42 4.13 12.34
N THR A 131 -6.44 2.95 12.92
CA THR A 131 -7.27 2.61 14.09
C THR A 131 -6.37 2.21 15.24
N ILE A 132 -6.60 2.79 16.40
CA ILE A 132 -5.89 2.51 17.65
C ILE A 132 -6.89 1.97 18.66
N GLU A 133 -6.62 0.79 19.19
CA GLU A 133 -7.41 0.16 20.21
C GLU A 133 -6.51 -0.26 21.38
N CYS A 134 -6.89 0.06 22.62
CA CYS A 134 -6.20 -0.49 23.77
C CYS A 134 -6.71 -1.89 24.07
N THR A 135 -5.82 -2.87 23.98
CA THR A 135 -6.17 -4.29 24.19
C THR A 135 -6.12 -4.68 25.66
N GLY A 136 -5.33 -3.97 26.47
CA GLY A 136 -5.23 -4.26 27.90
C GLY A 136 -3.85 -3.93 28.48
N HIS A 137 -3.72 -4.22 29.75
CA HIS A 137 -2.49 -4.04 30.50
C HIS A 137 -2.10 -5.32 31.21
N VAL A 138 -0.81 -5.58 31.28
CA VAL A 138 -0.25 -6.76 31.97
C VAL A 138 0.81 -6.29 32.96
N PRO A 139 0.77 -6.75 34.21
CA PRO A 139 1.80 -6.40 35.20
C PRO A 139 3.17 -6.92 34.74
N ILE A 140 4.20 -6.13 34.99
CA ILE A 140 5.58 -6.55 34.69
C ILE A 140 5.96 -7.63 35.70
N PRO A 141 6.44 -8.81 35.27
CA PRO A 141 6.91 -9.86 36.17
C PRO A 141 7.98 -9.33 37.14
N GLY A 142 7.79 -9.54 38.43
CA GLY A 142 8.71 -9.05 39.46
C GLY A 142 8.36 -7.67 40.04
N SER A 143 7.35 -6.99 39.55
CA SER A 143 6.81 -5.80 40.21
C SER A 143 5.73 -6.17 41.24
N GLU A 144 6.17 -6.62 42.41
CA GLU A 144 5.27 -7.11 43.49
C GLU A 144 4.62 -5.97 44.28
N SER A 145 3.64 -5.30 43.70
CA SER A 145 2.62 -4.69 44.53
C SER A 145 1.28 -4.80 43.84
N LEU A 146 0.64 -5.87 44.08
CA LEU A 146 -0.70 -6.21 43.62
C LEU A 146 -1.75 -5.40 44.38
N GLY A 147 -1.87 -4.12 44.05
CA GLY A 147 -3.06 -3.35 44.37
C GLY A 147 -3.91 -3.20 43.13
N PHE A 148 -4.95 -3.97 42.94
CA PHE A 148 -5.96 -3.73 41.92
C PHE A 148 -7.12 -2.94 42.55
N PRO A 149 -7.68 -1.97 41.87
CA PRO A 149 -7.43 -1.47 40.53
C PRO A 149 -6.21 -0.53 40.46
N PRO A 150 -5.55 -0.39 39.28
CA PRO A 150 -4.49 0.58 39.13
C PRO A 150 -5.08 1.96 39.40
N THR A 151 -4.62 2.60 40.47
CA THR A 151 -4.92 4.01 40.73
C THR A 151 -4.43 4.76 39.50
N PRO A 152 -5.20 5.73 38.97
CA PRO A 152 -4.72 6.60 37.90
C PRO A 152 -3.37 7.18 38.32
N ILE A 153 -2.40 7.04 37.46
CA ILE A 153 -0.98 7.28 37.72
C ILE A 153 -0.77 8.76 37.98
N GLY A 154 -0.80 9.11 39.26
CA GLY A 154 -0.56 10.46 39.74
C GLY A 154 0.09 10.39 41.11
N GLY A 155 1.31 9.90 41.19
CA GLY A 155 2.00 9.88 42.45
C GLY A 155 3.31 9.13 42.47
N GLY A 156 4.36 9.85 42.35
CA GLY A 156 5.69 9.67 42.93
C GLY A 156 6.34 8.29 42.98
N GLY A 157 7.40 8.10 42.23
CA GLY A 157 8.55 7.28 42.60
C GLY A 157 8.32 5.77 42.60
N GLY A 158 8.16 5.17 41.43
CA GLY A 158 8.19 3.74 41.33
C GLY A 158 8.38 3.31 39.88
N GLY A 159 9.30 2.41 39.64
CA GLY A 159 9.60 1.92 38.31
C GLY A 159 8.35 1.43 37.54
N LYS A 160 8.47 1.33 36.26
CA LYS A 160 7.45 0.89 35.31
C LYS A 160 6.76 -0.39 35.79
N LYS A 161 5.49 -0.30 36.12
CA LYS A 161 4.78 -1.41 36.76
C LYS A 161 3.90 -2.23 35.82
N PHE A 162 3.60 -1.71 34.62
CA PHE A 162 2.69 -2.35 33.68
C PHE A 162 3.19 -2.25 32.26
N TYR A 163 2.90 -3.27 31.47
CA TYR A 163 2.90 -3.19 30.01
C TYR A 163 1.49 -2.90 29.54
N VAL A 164 1.32 -1.87 28.73
CA VAL A 164 0.07 -1.58 28.03
C VAL A 164 0.24 -2.00 26.59
N TYR A 165 -0.75 -2.70 26.07
CA TYR A 165 -0.78 -3.21 24.71
C TYR A 165 -1.81 -2.45 23.90
N TYR A 166 -1.37 -1.93 22.78
CA TYR A 166 -2.22 -1.26 21.80
C TYR A 166 -2.21 -2.06 20.49
N ARG A 167 -3.40 -2.33 19.98
CA ARG A 167 -3.59 -2.87 18.65
C ARG A 167 -3.67 -1.69 17.68
N LEU A 168 -2.81 -1.70 16.69
CA LEU A 168 -2.73 -0.70 15.65
C LEU A 168 -3.15 -1.35 14.34
N GLU A 169 -4.17 -0.82 13.70
CA GLU A 169 -4.61 -1.25 12.39
C GLU A 169 -4.42 -0.10 11.41
N SER A 170 -3.88 -0.39 10.25
CA SER A 170 -3.72 0.59 9.18
C SER A 170 -4.26 0.05 7.88
N GLN A 171 -5.12 0.82 7.24
CA GLN A 171 -5.67 0.53 5.93
C GLN A 171 -5.28 1.63 4.96
N ALA A 172 -4.52 1.29 3.93
CA ALA A 172 -4.19 2.19 2.84
C ALA A 172 -5.02 1.85 1.60
N LYS A 173 -5.63 2.86 0.99
CA LYS A 173 -6.46 2.75 -0.22
C LYS A 173 -5.96 3.71 -1.27
N ALA A 174 -5.69 3.22 -2.48
CA ALA A 174 -5.33 4.06 -3.62
C ALA A 174 -6.54 4.87 -4.10
N LYS A 175 -6.36 6.20 -4.30
CA LYS A 175 -7.44 7.13 -4.65
C LYS A 175 -7.82 7.11 -6.13
N ASP A 176 -6.86 7.05 -7.03
CA ASP A 176 -7.08 7.36 -8.45
C ASP A 176 -6.95 6.14 -9.38
N VAL A 177 -7.26 4.94 -8.90
CA VAL A 177 -7.15 3.72 -9.68
C VAL A 177 -8.56 3.15 -9.97
N ARG A 178 -8.78 2.71 -11.21
CA ARG A 178 -10.04 2.07 -11.63
C ARG A 178 -10.45 0.88 -10.76
N GLU A 179 -9.47 0.15 -10.23
CA GLU A 179 -9.67 -0.93 -9.27
C GLU A 179 -9.01 -0.49 -7.95
N PRO A 180 -9.77 -0.31 -6.86
CA PRO A 180 -9.23 0.15 -5.60
C PRO A 180 -8.27 -0.90 -5.02
N ILE A 181 -6.98 -0.61 -5.08
CA ILE A 181 -5.97 -1.40 -4.40
C ILE A 181 -5.99 -0.98 -2.94
N THR A 182 -6.28 -1.92 -2.06
CA THR A 182 -6.26 -1.74 -0.61
C THR A 182 -5.21 -2.63 -0.01
N SER A 183 -4.44 -2.08 0.92
CA SER A 183 -3.54 -2.83 1.79
C SER A 183 -3.97 -2.67 3.24
N TYR A 184 -3.92 -3.76 3.98
CA TYR A 184 -4.24 -3.79 5.39
C TYR A 184 -3.04 -4.30 6.17
N MET A 185 -2.74 -3.63 7.29
CA MET A 185 -1.65 -4.01 8.18
C MET A 185 -2.11 -3.88 9.62
N GLU A 186 -1.72 -4.84 10.44
CA GLU A 186 -2.00 -4.87 11.87
C GLU A 186 -0.70 -5.06 12.63
N ALA A 187 -0.57 -4.36 13.77
CA ALA A 187 0.56 -4.49 14.66
C ALA A 187 0.13 -4.36 16.12
N VAL A 188 0.83 -5.02 17.01
CA VAL A 188 0.67 -4.85 18.45
C VAL A 188 1.85 -4.03 18.97
N TYR A 189 1.53 -2.88 19.53
CA TYR A 189 2.50 -1.98 20.14
C TYR A 189 2.47 -2.12 21.66
N ARG A 190 3.63 -2.40 22.25
CA ARG A 190 3.80 -2.55 23.70
C ARG A 190 4.53 -1.35 24.28
N LEU A 191 3.94 -0.74 25.27
CA LEU A 191 4.56 0.33 26.03
C LEU A 191 4.70 -0.08 27.51
N ALA A 192 5.83 0.27 28.12
CA ALA A 192 6.04 0.08 29.56
C ALA A 192 5.77 1.40 30.29
N LEU A 193 4.87 1.40 31.24
CA LEU A 193 4.44 2.51 32.07
C LEU A 193 4.83 2.31 33.52
#